data_308db5229b89d0de18ede1d02e486c8f
#
_entry.id   308db5229b89d0de18ede1d02e486c8f
#
_cell.length_a   1.000
_cell.length_b   1.000
_cell.length_c   1.000
_cell.angle_alpha   90.00
_cell.angle_beta   90.00
_cell.angle_gamma   90.00
#
_symmetry.space_group_name_H-M   'P 1'
#
loop_
_entity.id
_entity.type
_entity.pdbx_description
1 polymer ?
#
loop_
_entity_poly.entity_id
_entity_poly.type
_entity_poly.pdbx_seq_one_letter_code
_entity_poly.pdbx_strand_id
1 'polypeptide(L)'
;MIDSKLYTLLAAVEFNSYTKAARHLSLTQPAVTQHIKQLEKELNIKIFNRTGNEIKPTNEGNIVIRYARRSIALYERMEQSILDVQRHMLRLIVGITHTAESNAVAEVLGKYSAKNPGTSITIITGSINNLYEMLKNYEVDLAVVEGKVQDDSINSILLDTDSLVLVVSNNHHLAKKSMVKINDLKNEPLILRRPSSGTRNLFTAHLESHNMSVDDFNVILEVDNIATIKDLIRRDIGISILSRSVCLDELKKGKITVLPIENLSMIREINILYHSDFRHVDILENIMKEYNKVIKFYAS
;
A
#
# COMPACT_ATOMS: atom_id res chain seq x y z
N MET A 1 0.94 30.57 -8.47
CA MET A 1 1.87 29.76 -9.30
C MET A 1 2.93 29.20 -8.37
N ILE A 2 3.19 27.88 -8.43
CA ILE A 2 4.23 27.24 -7.61
C ILE A 2 5.62 27.65 -8.10
N ASP A 3 6.55 27.80 -7.18
CA ASP A 3 7.95 28.08 -7.48
C ASP A 3 8.60 26.89 -8.21
N SER A 4 9.11 27.09 -9.40
CA SER A 4 9.79 26.06 -10.19
C SER A 4 11.00 25.42 -9.49
N LYS A 5 11.58 26.11 -8.51
CA LYS A 5 12.67 25.60 -7.67
C LYS A 5 12.24 24.37 -6.86
N LEU A 6 10.96 24.26 -6.47
CA LEU A 6 10.44 23.09 -5.76
C LEU A 6 10.43 21.84 -6.63
N TYR A 7 10.02 21.95 -7.91
CA TYR A 7 10.14 20.86 -8.88
C TYR A 7 11.59 20.42 -9.08
N THR A 8 12.50 21.41 -9.15
CA THR A 8 13.95 21.14 -9.26
C THR A 8 14.48 20.40 -8.03
N LEU A 9 14.04 20.77 -6.85
CA LEU A 9 14.37 20.10 -5.58
C LEU A 9 13.91 18.64 -5.61
N LEU A 10 12.65 18.38 -5.96
CA LEU A 10 12.12 17.00 -5.98
C LEU A 10 12.80 16.14 -7.02
N ALA A 11 13.07 16.65 -8.22
CA ALA A 11 13.83 15.92 -9.23
C ALA A 11 15.26 15.59 -8.75
N ALA A 12 15.92 16.52 -8.05
CA ALA A 12 17.25 16.26 -7.47
C ALA A 12 17.21 15.12 -6.44
N VAL A 13 16.16 15.05 -5.63
CA VAL A 13 15.94 13.95 -4.66
C VAL A 13 15.68 12.64 -5.36
N GLU A 14 14.77 12.59 -6.34
CA GLU A 14 14.36 11.40 -7.08
C GLU A 14 15.55 10.74 -7.79
N PHE A 15 16.33 11.55 -8.50
CA PHE A 15 17.47 11.04 -9.27
C PHE A 15 18.78 10.94 -8.46
N ASN A 16 18.76 11.38 -7.20
CA ASN A 16 19.97 11.48 -6.34
C ASN A 16 21.16 12.15 -7.05
N SER A 17 20.91 13.10 -7.98
CA SER A 17 21.90 13.68 -8.87
C SER A 17 21.40 14.96 -9.54
N TYR A 18 22.15 16.05 -9.42
CA TYR A 18 21.84 17.31 -10.10
C TYR A 18 21.91 17.18 -11.64
N THR A 19 22.83 16.36 -12.15
CA THR A 19 23.00 16.16 -13.59
C THR A 19 21.83 15.37 -14.18
N LYS A 20 21.36 14.31 -13.49
CA LYS A 20 20.20 13.54 -13.93
C LYS A 20 18.91 14.35 -13.81
N ALA A 21 18.74 15.10 -12.72
CA ALA A 21 17.62 16.01 -12.53
C ALA A 21 17.55 17.08 -13.64
N ALA A 22 18.71 17.67 -14.00
CA ALA A 22 18.81 18.63 -15.08
C ALA A 22 18.33 18.07 -16.43
N ARG A 23 18.76 16.86 -16.77
CA ARG A 23 18.31 16.18 -17.99
C ARG A 23 16.80 15.91 -17.97
N HIS A 24 16.26 15.44 -16.85
CA HIS A 24 14.84 15.17 -16.71
C HIS A 24 13.98 16.43 -16.89
N LEU A 25 14.42 17.55 -16.32
CA LEU A 25 13.71 18.82 -16.36
C LEU A 25 14.01 19.68 -17.61
N SER A 26 14.83 19.18 -18.54
CA SER A 26 15.32 19.96 -19.69
C SER A 26 16.03 21.26 -19.30
N LEU A 27 16.74 21.22 -18.17
CA LEU A 27 17.55 22.31 -17.63
C LEU A 27 19.04 21.99 -17.76
N THR A 28 19.89 23.02 -17.54
CA THR A 28 21.33 22.83 -17.38
C THR A 28 21.67 22.46 -15.91
N GLN A 29 22.74 21.69 -15.70
CA GLN A 29 23.19 21.36 -14.34
C GLN A 29 23.53 22.61 -13.50
N PRO A 30 24.15 23.68 -14.05
CA PRO A 30 24.31 24.95 -13.33
C PRO A 30 22.98 25.58 -12.88
N ALA A 31 21.93 25.51 -13.70
CA ALA A 31 20.60 26.04 -13.35
C ALA A 31 20.00 25.27 -12.18
N VAL A 32 20.06 23.93 -12.19
CA VAL A 32 19.64 23.10 -11.05
C VAL A 32 20.41 23.46 -9.79
N THR A 33 21.74 23.61 -9.88
CA THR A 33 22.57 24.01 -8.75
C THR A 33 22.17 25.40 -8.23
N GLN A 34 21.88 26.35 -9.12
CA GLN A 34 21.44 27.70 -8.75
C GLN A 34 20.09 27.67 -8.03
N HIS A 35 19.11 26.92 -8.52
CA HIS A 35 17.79 26.76 -7.87
C HIS A 35 17.94 26.25 -6.44
N ILE A 36 18.75 25.18 -6.23
CA ILE A 36 18.97 24.63 -4.88
C ILE A 36 19.67 25.64 -3.99
N LYS A 37 20.72 26.31 -4.48
CA LYS A 37 21.42 27.35 -3.71
C LYS A 37 20.52 28.54 -3.34
N GLN A 38 19.58 28.92 -4.21
CA GLN A 38 18.60 29.95 -3.92
C GLN A 38 17.66 29.53 -2.80
N LEU A 39 17.09 28.30 -2.85
CA LEU A 39 16.29 27.77 -1.76
C LEU A 39 17.07 27.69 -0.44
N GLU A 40 18.31 27.20 -0.46
CA GLU A 40 19.18 27.16 0.72
C GLU A 40 19.43 28.57 1.30
N LYS A 41 19.64 29.58 0.43
CA LYS A 41 19.83 30.96 0.85
C LYS A 41 18.56 31.60 1.41
N GLU A 42 17.42 31.41 0.74
CA GLU A 42 16.12 31.95 1.17
C GLU A 42 15.68 31.37 2.53
N LEU A 43 15.97 30.11 2.78
CA LEU A 43 15.61 29.40 4.02
C LEU A 43 16.74 29.46 5.07
N ASN A 44 17.92 30.00 4.72
CA ASN A 44 19.13 30.04 5.56
C ASN A 44 19.51 28.67 6.15
N ILE A 45 19.45 27.59 5.31
CA ILE A 45 19.79 26.21 5.68
C ILE A 45 20.63 25.55 4.59
N LYS A 46 21.17 24.36 4.89
CA LYS A 46 21.64 23.40 3.89
C LYS A 46 20.58 22.33 3.64
N ILE A 47 20.18 22.14 2.37
CA ILE A 47 19.23 21.12 1.97
C ILE A 47 19.93 19.78 1.72
N PHE A 48 21.12 19.84 1.10
CA PHE A 48 21.89 18.65 0.77
C PHE A 48 23.32 18.70 1.31
N ASN A 49 23.77 17.55 1.82
CA ASN A 49 25.19 17.25 2.00
C ASN A 49 25.72 16.60 0.72
N ARG A 50 26.96 16.92 0.34
CA ARG A 50 27.67 16.30 -0.78
C ARG A 50 28.64 15.25 -0.27
N THR A 51 28.50 14.02 -0.72
CA THR A 51 29.45 12.93 -0.46
C THR A 51 29.89 12.38 -1.81
N GLY A 52 30.99 12.89 -2.34
CA GLY A 52 31.42 12.58 -3.70
C GLY A 52 30.43 13.08 -4.76
N ASN A 53 29.93 12.19 -5.61
CA ASN A 53 28.94 12.48 -6.66
C ASN A 53 27.48 12.33 -6.20
N GLU A 54 27.24 11.87 -4.98
CA GLU A 54 25.88 11.70 -4.43
C GLU A 54 25.49 12.92 -3.59
N ILE A 55 24.20 13.20 -3.61
CA ILE A 55 23.56 14.21 -2.77
C ILE A 55 22.68 13.50 -1.75
N LYS A 56 22.87 13.80 -0.47
CA LYS A 56 22.01 13.26 0.61
C LYS A 56 21.33 14.41 1.32
N PRO A 57 19.99 14.36 1.51
CA PRO A 57 19.30 15.39 2.26
C PRO A 57 19.82 15.50 3.69
N THR A 58 19.87 16.72 4.21
CA THR A 58 20.07 17.01 5.63
C THR A 58 18.76 16.78 6.39
N ASN A 59 18.76 16.89 7.72
CA ASN A 59 17.53 16.83 8.51
C ASN A 59 16.57 17.99 8.13
N GLU A 60 17.10 19.20 8.00
CA GLU A 60 16.36 20.37 7.53
C GLU A 60 15.91 20.20 6.08
N GLY A 61 16.77 19.63 5.23
CA GLY A 61 16.46 19.29 3.85
C GLY A 61 15.25 18.35 3.73
N ASN A 62 15.16 17.33 4.59
CA ASN A 62 14.01 16.42 4.63
C ASN A 62 12.69 17.14 4.97
N ILE A 63 12.75 18.17 5.83
CA ILE A 63 11.58 19.01 6.13
C ILE A 63 11.15 19.75 4.86
N VAL A 64 12.08 20.42 4.19
CA VAL A 64 11.78 21.18 2.96
C VAL A 64 11.24 20.27 1.86
N ILE A 65 11.84 19.10 1.65
CA ILE A 65 11.39 18.10 0.66
C ILE A 65 9.94 17.68 0.94
N ARG A 66 9.61 17.39 2.19
CA ARG A 66 8.24 17.01 2.57
C ARG A 66 7.24 18.12 2.27
N TYR A 67 7.54 19.36 2.64
CA TYR A 67 6.66 20.50 2.36
C TYR A 67 6.60 20.83 0.86
N ALA A 68 7.69 20.66 0.11
CA ALA A 68 7.70 20.83 -1.34
C ALA A 68 6.75 19.84 -2.04
N ARG A 69 6.79 18.56 -1.65
CA ARG A 69 5.84 17.54 -2.15
C ARG A 69 4.39 17.92 -1.89
N ARG A 70 4.08 18.31 -0.64
CA ARG A 70 2.73 18.74 -0.25
C ARG A 70 2.26 19.96 -1.04
N SER A 71 3.11 20.97 -1.20
CA SER A 71 2.76 22.18 -1.91
C SER A 71 2.49 21.92 -3.39
N ILE A 72 3.29 21.08 -4.03
CA ILE A 72 3.08 20.70 -5.44
C ILE A 72 1.81 19.87 -5.57
N ALA A 73 1.63 18.83 -4.75
CA ALA A 73 0.45 17.98 -4.81
C ALA A 73 -0.85 18.77 -4.58
N LEU A 74 -0.88 19.69 -3.59
CA LEU A 74 -2.03 20.55 -3.34
C LEU A 74 -2.33 21.49 -4.51
N TYR A 75 -1.30 22.02 -5.15
CA TYR A 75 -1.49 22.89 -6.31
C TYR A 75 -2.05 22.13 -7.52
N GLU A 76 -1.48 20.97 -7.83
CA GLU A 76 -1.95 20.09 -8.91
C GLU A 76 -3.39 19.62 -8.64
N ARG A 77 -3.70 19.30 -7.37
CA ARG A 77 -5.07 18.96 -6.95
C ARG A 77 -6.04 20.11 -7.12
N MET A 78 -5.64 21.34 -6.80
CA MET A 78 -6.45 22.53 -7.03
C MET A 78 -6.74 22.71 -8.53
N GLU A 79 -5.73 22.66 -9.40
CA GLU A 79 -5.90 22.77 -10.84
C GLU A 79 -6.83 21.67 -11.39
N GLN A 80 -6.61 20.42 -10.94
CA GLN A 80 -7.44 19.30 -11.33
C GLN A 80 -8.89 19.46 -10.84
N SER A 81 -9.11 19.90 -9.61
CA SER A 81 -10.46 20.12 -9.06
C SER A 81 -11.24 21.18 -9.82
N ILE A 82 -10.57 22.26 -10.28
CA ILE A 82 -11.19 23.27 -11.13
C ILE A 82 -11.64 22.66 -12.47
N LEU A 83 -10.78 21.86 -13.11
CA LEU A 83 -11.13 21.17 -14.36
C LEU A 83 -12.26 20.15 -14.17
N ASP A 84 -12.29 19.46 -13.05
CA ASP A 84 -13.30 18.44 -12.74
C ASP A 84 -14.68 19.07 -12.53
N VAL A 85 -14.76 20.21 -11.84
CA VAL A 85 -16.01 20.99 -11.73
C VAL A 85 -16.51 21.42 -13.11
N GLN A 86 -15.64 21.93 -13.97
CA GLN A 86 -15.99 22.37 -15.31
C GLN A 86 -16.51 21.21 -16.20
N ARG A 87 -16.02 20.00 -15.97
CA ARG A 87 -16.38 18.80 -16.75
C ARG A 87 -17.43 17.93 -16.11
N HIS A 88 -17.96 18.30 -14.94
CA HIS A 88 -18.85 17.47 -14.10
C HIS A 88 -18.27 16.07 -13.84
N MET A 89 -16.98 16.02 -13.56
CA MET A 89 -16.23 14.78 -13.28
C MET A 89 -15.76 14.77 -11.83
N LEU A 90 -15.55 13.57 -11.30
CA LEU A 90 -14.90 13.32 -10.04
C LEU A 90 -13.69 12.40 -10.30
N ARG A 91 -12.51 12.84 -9.91
CA ARG A 91 -11.32 12.00 -9.97
C ARG A 91 -10.83 11.70 -8.58
N LEU A 92 -10.55 10.42 -8.34
CA LEU A 92 -10.01 9.93 -7.08
C LEU A 92 -8.74 9.13 -7.33
N ILE A 93 -7.72 9.40 -6.54
CA ILE A 93 -6.51 8.57 -6.48
C ILE A 93 -6.59 7.76 -5.19
N VAL A 94 -6.69 6.44 -5.31
CA VAL A 94 -6.86 5.53 -4.18
C VAL A 94 -5.61 4.66 -4.03
N GLY A 95 -4.90 4.83 -2.93
CA GLY A 95 -3.81 3.95 -2.53
C GLY A 95 -4.36 2.64 -1.95
N ILE A 96 -3.82 1.50 -2.36
CA ILE A 96 -4.19 0.21 -1.79
C ILE A 96 -2.93 -0.62 -1.50
N THR A 97 -2.97 -1.45 -0.46
CA THR A 97 -1.88 -2.39 -0.20
C THR A 97 -1.88 -3.54 -1.21
N HIS A 98 -0.78 -4.26 -1.32
CA HIS A 98 -0.73 -5.48 -2.14
C HIS A 98 -1.76 -6.53 -1.70
N THR A 99 -2.14 -6.56 -0.42
CA THR A 99 -3.21 -7.43 0.07
C THR A 99 -4.57 -6.93 -0.43
N ALA A 100 -4.83 -5.63 -0.32
CA ALA A 100 -6.08 -5.04 -0.79
C ALA A 100 -6.23 -5.10 -2.32
N GLU A 101 -5.13 -5.06 -3.08
CA GLU A 101 -5.12 -5.30 -4.53
C GLU A 101 -5.59 -6.72 -4.88
N SER A 102 -5.24 -7.70 -4.04
CA SER A 102 -5.53 -9.12 -4.27
C SER A 102 -6.85 -9.59 -3.67
N ASN A 103 -7.61 -8.70 -3.03
CA ASN A 103 -8.93 -8.97 -2.45
C ASN A 103 -10.05 -8.24 -3.22
N ALA A 104 -11.23 -8.10 -2.61
CA ALA A 104 -12.41 -7.49 -3.22
C ALA A 104 -12.32 -5.97 -3.44
N VAL A 105 -11.32 -5.27 -2.87
CA VAL A 105 -11.26 -3.79 -2.90
C VAL A 105 -11.16 -3.24 -4.32
N ALA A 106 -10.28 -3.80 -5.15
CA ALA A 106 -10.14 -3.34 -6.54
C ALA A 106 -11.44 -3.56 -7.34
N GLU A 107 -12.13 -4.70 -7.14
CA GLU A 107 -13.43 -4.98 -7.75
C GLU A 107 -14.49 -3.96 -7.30
N VAL A 108 -14.53 -3.63 -6.02
CA VAL A 108 -15.46 -2.64 -5.46
C VAL A 108 -15.25 -1.26 -6.07
N LEU A 109 -14.00 -0.78 -6.14
CA LEU A 109 -13.66 0.50 -6.76
C LEU A 109 -14.05 0.53 -8.24
N GLY A 110 -13.79 -0.55 -8.98
CA GLY A 110 -14.22 -0.69 -10.38
C GLY A 110 -15.74 -0.66 -10.54
N LYS A 111 -16.47 -1.39 -9.72
CA LYS A 111 -17.95 -1.38 -9.71
C LYS A 111 -18.52 -0.01 -9.33
N TYR A 112 -17.90 0.67 -8.35
CA TYR A 112 -18.31 2.01 -7.98
C TYR A 112 -18.14 2.99 -9.14
N SER A 113 -16.97 3.01 -9.80
CA SER A 113 -16.71 3.86 -10.95
C SER A 113 -17.68 3.57 -12.11
N ALA A 114 -17.92 2.30 -12.42
CA ALA A 114 -18.85 1.90 -13.50
C ALA A 114 -20.30 2.33 -13.25
N LYS A 115 -20.75 2.39 -11.98
CA LYS A 115 -22.10 2.80 -11.60
C LYS A 115 -22.29 4.32 -11.50
N ASN A 116 -21.20 5.08 -11.43
CA ASN A 116 -21.22 6.53 -11.26
C ASN A 116 -20.56 7.21 -12.46
N PRO A 117 -21.31 7.45 -13.56
CA PRO A 117 -20.79 8.15 -14.73
C PRO A 117 -20.15 9.49 -14.33
N GLY A 118 -18.99 9.80 -14.89
CA GLY A 118 -18.20 10.97 -14.51
C GLY A 118 -17.22 10.72 -13.36
N THR A 119 -17.24 9.53 -12.73
CA THR A 119 -16.22 9.16 -11.74
C THR A 119 -15.08 8.36 -12.38
N SER A 120 -13.84 8.82 -12.18
CA SER A 120 -12.61 8.12 -12.58
C SER A 120 -11.79 7.80 -11.35
N ILE A 121 -11.34 6.56 -11.20
CA ILE A 121 -10.51 6.13 -10.08
C ILE A 121 -9.16 5.64 -10.60
N THR A 122 -8.09 6.22 -10.08
CA THR A 122 -6.72 5.73 -10.28
C THR A 122 -6.33 4.94 -9.03
N ILE A 123 -5.87 3.70 -9.22
CA ILE A 123 -5.41 2.85 -8.13
C ILE A 123 -3.89 2.84 -8.12
N ILE A 124 -3.29 3.11 -6.95
CA ILE A 124 -1.84 3.03 -6.71
C ILE A 124 -1.60 1.97 -5.64
N THR A 125 -0.72 1.01 -5.93
CA THR A 125 -0.38 -0.06 -4.99
C THR A 125 0.93 0.23 -4.29
N GLY A 126 0.97 0.02 -2.96
CA GLY A 126 2.16 0.30 -2.17
C GLY A 126 2.20 -0.39 -0.80
N SER A 127 3.27 -0.18 -0.07
CA SER A 127 3.34 -0.56 1.34
C SER A 127 2.52 0.41 2.20
N ILE A 128 2.08 -0.04 3.39
CA ILE A 128 1.30 0.79 4.33
C ILE A 128 2.01 2.12 4.60
N ASN A 129 3.30 2.08 4.91
CA ASN A 129 4.07 3.29 5.20
C ASN A 129 4.15 4.25 4.00
N ASN A 130 4.35 3.70 2.79
CA ASN A 130 4.38 4.53 1.58
C ASN A 130 3.03 5.18 1.31
N LEU A 131 1.94 4.42 1.38
CA LEU A 131 0.58 4.92 1.17
C LEU A 131 0.19 5.97 2.22
N TYR A 132 0.62 5.77 3.46
CA TYR A 132 0.44 6.75 4.52
C TYR A 132 1.17 8.07 4.23
N GLU A 133 2.45 8.01 3.83
CA GLU A 133 3.19 9.23 3.44
C GLU A 133 2.58 9.90 2.20
N MET A 134 2.12 9.14 1.21
CA MET A 134 1.41 9.68 0.04
C MET A 134 0.11 10.38 0.44
N LEU A 135 -0.65 9.79 1.37
CA LEU A 135 -1.88 10.40 1.90
C LEU A 135 -1.57 11.72 2.62
N LYS A 136 -0.56 11.73 3.49
CA LYS A 136 -0.09 12.95 4.20
C LYS A 136 0.40 14.05 3.27
N ASN A 137 0.95 13.67 2.13
CA ASN A 137 1.45 14.59 1.12
C ASN A 137 0.40 14.97 0.07
N TYR A 138 -0.87 14.53 0.22
CA TYR A 138 -1.96 14.76 -0.73
C TYR A 138 -1.72 14.15 -2.13
N GLU A 139 -0.83 13.16 -2.24
CA GLU A 139 -0.56 12.42 -3.47
C GLU A 139 -1.64 11.37 -3.76
N VAL A 140 -2.37 10.93 -2.73
CA VAL A 140 -3.59 10.09 -2.82
C VAL A 140 -4.72 10.70 -2.02
N ASP A 141 -5.97 10.44 -2.42
CA ASP A 141 -7.17 10.93 -1.76
C ASP A 141 -7.62 10.03 -0.62
N LEU A 142 -7.51 8.73 -0.84
CA LEU A 142 -7.88 7.66 0.07
C LEU A 142 -6.78 6.60 0.08
N ALA A 143 -6.64 5.89 1.20
CA ALA A 143 -5.80 4.70 1.25
C ALA A 143 -6.55 3.55 1.95
N VAL A 144 -6.57 2.36 1.33
CA VAL A 144 -7.11 1.13 1.97
C VAL A 144 -5.94 0.29 2.44
N VAL A 145 -5.85 0.16 3.76
CA VAL A 145 -4.70 -0.48 4.43
C VAL A 145 -5.15 -1.41 5.56
N GLU A 146 -4.28 -2.33 5.91
CA GLU A 146 -4.45 -3.17 7.08
C GLU A 146 -3.84 -2.51 8.32
N GLY A 147 -4.61 -2.50 9.42
CA GLY A 147 -4.22 -1.87 10.69
C GLY A 147 -4.65 -0.42 10.79
N LYS A 148 -4.30 0.20 11.92
CA LYS A 148 -4.60 1.60 12.24
C LYS A 148 -3.34 2.44 12.13
N VAL A 149 -3.53 3.70 11.78
CA VAL A 149 -2.50 4.74 11.84
C VAL A 149 -2.91 5.74 12.91
N GLN A 150 -1.96 6.12 13.77
CA GLN A 150 -2.15 7.15 14.80
C GLN A 150 -1.59 8.47 14.28
N ASP A 151 -2.44 9.31 13.71
CA ASP A 151 -2.11 10.66 13.26
C ASP A 151 -3.38 11.50 13.25
N ASP A 152 -3.36 12.63 13.94
CA ASP A 152 -4.52 13.51 14.11
C ASP A 152 -5.00 14.14 12.77
N SER A 153 -4.15 14.18 11.75
CA SER A 153 -4.50 14.70 10.43
C SER A 153 -5.17 13.67 9.52
N ILE A 154 -5.17 12.39 9.92
CA ILE A 154 -5.70 11.27 9.13
C ILE A 154 -6.86 10.61 9.86
N ASN A 155 -8.01 10.63 9.22
CA ASN A 155 -9.18 9.89 9.67
C ASN A 155 -9.15 8.45 9.18
N SER A 156 -9.77 7.55 9.95
CA SER A 156 -9.86 6.13 9.64
C SER A 156 -11.30 5.65 9.80
N ILE A 157 -11.79 4.91 8.80
CA ILE A 157 -13.08 4.21 8.87
C ILE A 157 -12.82 2.73 8.71
N LEU A 158 -13.35 1.92 9.63
CA LEU A 158 -13.29 0.47 9.53
C LEU A 158 -14.10 -0.01 8.32
N LEU A 159 -13.44 -0.66 7.38
CA LEU A 159 -14.07 -1.28 6.21
C LEU A 159 -14.47 -2.73 6.51
N ASP A 160 -13.54 -3.51 7.10
CA ASP A 160 -13.74 -4.92 7.42
C ASP A 160 -12.68 -5.39 8.43
N THR A 161 -12.79 -6.65 8.84
CA THR A 161 -11.76 -7.40 9.57
C THR A 161 -11.29 -8.58 8.76
N ASP A 162 -10.01 -8.90 8.82
CA ASP A 162 -9.39 -9.99 8.08
C ASP A 162 -8.54 -10.84 9.04
N SER A 163 -8.35 -12.10 8.69
CA SER A 163 -7.53 -13.02 9.47
C SER A 163 -6.51 -13.73 8.58
N LEU A 164 -5.35 -14.05 9.13
CA LEU A 164 -4.40 -14.90 8.44
C LEU A 164 -4.77 -16.37 8.65
N VAL A 165 -4.63 -17.13 7.57
CA VAL A 165 -4.97 -18.56 7.50
C VAL A 165 -3.84 -19.31 6.81
N LEU A 166 -3.73 -20.60 7.10
CA LEU A 166 -2.93 -21.50 6.29
C LEU A 166 -3.63 -21.75 4.97
N VAL A 167 -2.90 -21.68 3.86
CA VAL A 167 -3.37 -21.95 2.51
C VAL A 167 -2.58 -23.10 1.92
N VAL A 168 -3.30 -24.12 1.45
CA VAL A 168 -2.73 -25.35 0.88
C VAL A 168 -3.44 -25.75 -0.40
N SER A 169 -2.80 -26.58 -1.22
CA SER A 169 -3.48 -27.22 -2.34
C SER A 169 -4.56 -28.18 -1.84
N ASN A 170 -5.59 -28.44 -2.65
CA ASN A 170 -6.63 -29.40 -2.31
C ASN A 170 -6.10 -30.84 -2.19
N ASN A 171 -4.95 -31.12 -2.81
CA ASN A 171 -4.31 -32.45 -2.78
C ASN A 171 -3.36 -32.61 -1.59
N HIS A 172 -3.02 -31.51 -0.91
CA HIS A 172 -2.10 -31.53 0.22
C HIS A 172 -2.70 -32.33 1.39
N HIS A 173 -1.87 -33.10 2.09
CA HIS A 173 -2.35 -33.95 3.19
C HIS A 173 -3.03 -33.16 4.32
N LEU A 174 -2.59 -31.93 4.57
CA LEU A 174 -3.22 -31.03 5.56
C LEU A 174 -4.62 -30.58 5.15
N ALA A 175 -4.98 -30.60 3.86
CA ALA A 175 -6.30 -30.19 3.39
C ALA A 175 -7.45 -31.04 3.95
N LYS A 176 -7.13 -32.23 4.48
CA LYS A 176 -8.11 -33.14 5.11
C LYS A 176 -8.41 -32.78 6.57
N LYS A 177 -7.65 -31.86 7.18
CA LYS A 177 -7.86 -31.39 8.55
C LYS A 177 -8.89 -30.26 8.56
N SER A 178 -9.58 -30.07 9.69
CA SER A 178 -10.44 -28.90 9.94
C SER A 178 -9.66 -27.72 10.51
N MET A 179 -8.50 -27.99 11.15
CA MET A 179 -7.61 -27.04 11.80
C MET A 179 -6.21 -27.64 11.85
N VAL A 180 -5.18 -26.79 11.87
CA VAL A 180 -3.78 -27.20 11.97
C VAL A 180 -3.11 -26.58 13.19
N LYS A 181 -2.10 -27.26 13.74
CA LYS A 181 -1.21 -26.70 14.75
C LYS A 181 -0.03 -26.03 14.07
N ILE A 182 0.53 -25.00 14.69
CA ILE A 182 1.71 -24.31 14.14
C ILE A 182 2.88 -25.27 13.92
N ASN A 183 3.04 -26.26 14.78
CA ASN A 183 4.09 -27.29 14.63
C ASN A 183 3.88 -28.21 13.43
N ASP A 184 2.65 -28.34 12.93
CA ASP A 184 2.37 -29.14 11.70
C ASP A 184 3.04 -28.49 10.47
N LEU A 185 3.38 -27.21 10.54
CA LEU A 185 3.93 -26.44 9.41
C LEU A 185 5.46 -26.47 9.36
N LYS A 186 6.15 -26.88 10.44
CA LYS A 186 7.61 -26.74 10.55
C LYS A 186 8.40 -27.46 9.44
N ASN A 187 7.95 -28.63 9.05
CA ASN A 187 8.62 -29.46 8.03
C ASN A 187 8.03 -29.28 6.63
N GLU A 188 6.96 -28.49 6.49
CA GLU A 188 6.33 -28.27 5.19
C GLU A 188 7.10 -27.22 4.38
N PRO A 189 7.15 -27.34 3.04
CA PRO A 189 7.71 -26.33 2.17
C PRO A 189 6.90 -25.02 2.29
N LEU A 190 7.42 -24.04 3.03
CA LEU A 190 6.70 -22.81 3.33
C LEU A 190 7.09 -21.71 2.34
N ILE A 191 6.08 -21.09 1.71
CA ILE A 191 6.22 -19.93 0.84
C ILE A 191 5.70 -18.73 1.61
N LEU A 192 6.52 -17.73 1.86
CA LEU A 192 6.13 -16.55 2.63
C LEU A 192 6.15 -15.27 1.81
N ARG A 193 5.43 -14.28 2.30
CA ARG A 193 5.56 -12.89 1.84
C ARG A 193 6.91 -12.34 2.29
N ARG A 194 7.42 -11.33 1.58
CA ARG A 194 8.66 -10.63 1.96
C ARG A 194 8.53 -9.99 3.34
N PRO A 195 9.65 -9.79 4.08
CA PRO A 195 9.64 -9.18 5.42
C PRO A 195 9.00 -7.78 5.48
N SER A 196 8.97 -7.05 4.36
CA SER A 196 8.31 -5.72 4.27
C SER A 196 6.79 -5.78 4.23
N SER A 197 6.16 -6.96 4.11
CA SER A 197 4.71 -7.08 4.02
C SER A 197 4.05 -7.13 5.40
N GLY A 198 2.90 -6.45 5.56
CA GLY A 198 2.12 -6.50 6.78
C GLY A 198 1.65 -7.91 7.16
N THR A 199 1.40 -8.78 6.17
CA THR A 199 1.06 -10.20 6.40
C THR A 199 2.21 -10.96 7.06
N ARG A 200 3.46 -10.78 6.54
CA ARG A 200 4.65 -11.40 7.13
C ARG A 200 4.91 -10.88 8.55
N ASN A 201 4.81 -9.57 8.74
CA ASN A 201 5.05 -8.95 10.05
C ASN A 201 4.05 -9.45 11.09
N LEU A 202 2.75 -9.56 10.75
CA LEU A 202 1.73 -10.09 11.65
C LEU A 202 2.01 -11.55 12.01
N PHE A 203 2.37 -12.39 11.04
CA PHE A 203 2.74 -13.78 11.29
C PHE A 203 3.97 -13.89 12.18
N THR A 204 5.04 -13.15 11.88
CA THR A 204 6.28 -13.13 12.69
C THR A 204 6.03 -12.69 14.12
N ALA A 205 5.27 -11.61 14.33
CA ALA A 205 4.93 -11.15 15.67
C ALA A 205 4.15 -12.21 16.49
N HIS A 206 3.27 -12.97 15.84
CA HIS A 206 2.56 -14.07 16.49
C HIS A 206 3.47 -15.26 16.82
N LEU A 207 4.43 -15.59 15.94
CA LEU A 207 5.44 -16.60 16.27
C LEU A 207 6.27 -16.19 17.49
N GLU A 208 6.76 -14.95 17.51
CA GLU A 208 7.58 -14.41 18.59
C GLU A 208 6.80 -14.42 19.93
N SER A 209 5.51 -14.11 19.93
CA SER A 209 4.65 -14.17 21.12
C SER A 209 4.50 -15.59 21.68
N HIS A 210 4.81 -16.61 20.88
CA HIS A 210 4.81 -18.02 21.28
C HIS A 210 6.24 -18.60 21.43
N ASN A 211 7.26 -17.73 21.56
CA ASN A 211 8.67 -18.10 21.63
C ASN A 211 9.15 -18.93 20.42
N MET A 212 8.66 -18.63 19.23
CA MET A 212 9.05 -19.24 17.96
C MET A 212 9.63 -18.19 17.02
N SER A 213 10.48 -18.64 16.09
CA SER A 213 11.03 -17.82 14.99
C SER A 213 10.59 -18.37 13.65
N VAL A 214 10.66 -17.53 12.63
CA VAL A 214 10.49 -17.98 11.24
C VAL A 214 11.57 -18.99 10.84
N ASP A 215 12.74 -18.92 11.46
CA ASP A 215 13.86 -19.86 11.22
C ASP A 215 13.56 -21.29 11.70
N ASP A 216 12.49 -21.47 12.52
CA ASP A 216 12.01 -22.80 12.91
C ASP A 216 11.26 -23.53 11.79
N PHE A 217 11.03 -22.89 10.64
CA PHE A 217 10.24 -23.40 9.53
C PHE A 217 11.07 -23.59 8.26
N ASN A 218 10.67 -24.52 7.42
CA ASN A 218 11.29 -24.78 6.12
C ASN A 218 10.83 -23.77 5.07
N VAL A 219 11.33 -22.52 5.14
CA VAL A 219 11.00 -21.47 4.17
C VAL A 219 11.77 -21.70 2.88
N ILE A 220 11.08 -22.13 1.84
CA ILE A 220 11.68 -22.42 0.52
C ILE A 220 11.68 -21.22 -0.43
N LEU A 221 10.74 -20.29 -0.28
CA LEU A 221 10.60 -19.11 -1.13
C LEU A 221 10.06 -17.91 -0.34
N GLU A 222 10.57 -16.72 -0.69
CA GLU A 222 9.98 -15.44 -0.31
C GLU A 222 9.49 -14.71 -1.56
N VAL A 223 8.19 -14.44 -1.64
CA VAL A 223 7.52 -13.91 -2.83
C VAL A 223 6.67 -12.70 -2.47
N ASP A 224 6.76 -11.64 -3.27
CA ASP A 224 5.98 -10.43 -3.02
C ASP A 224 4.57 -10.49 -3.65
N ASN A 225 4.43 -11.09 -4.81
CA ASN A 225 3.17 -11.17 -5.54
C ASN A 225 2.28 -12.30 -5.00
N ILE A 226 1.08 -11.97 -4.50
CA ILE A 226 0.13 -12.92 -3.91
C ILE A 226 -0.43 -13.89 -4.96
N ALA A 227 -0.66 -13.44 -6.20
CA ALA A 227 -1.15 -14.31 -7.25
C ALA A 227 -0.13 -15.41 -7.58
N THR A 228 1.16 -15.06 -7.60
CA THR A 228 2.24 -16.04 -7.77
C THR A 228 2.25 -17.06 -6.62
N ILE A 229 2.08 -16.62 -5.36
CA ILE A 229 2.00 -17.54 -4.22
C ILE A 229 0.82 -18.51 -4.40
N LYS A 230 -0.37 -18.01 -4.75
CA LYS A 230 -1.55 -18.83 -4.97
C LYS A 230 -1.36 -19.84 -6.13
N ASP A 231 -0.64 -19.44 -7.19
CA ASP A 231 -0.30 -20.34 -8.30
C ASP A 231 0.64 -21.47 -7.88
N LEU A 232 1.65 -21.17 -7.06
CA LEU A 232 2.56 -22.17 -6.52
C LEU A 232 1.85 -23.16 -5.60
N ILE A 233 0.96 -22.66 -4.74
CA ILE A 233 0.13 -23.50 -3.86
C ILE A 233 -0.78 -24.43 -4.70
N ARG A 234 -1.44 -23.95 -5.73
CA ARG A 234 -2.30 -24.79 -6.59
C ARG A 234 -1.54 -25.92 -7.29
N ARG A 235 -0.23 -25.73 -7.52
CA ARG A 235 0.68 -26.75 -8.09
C ARG A 235 1.29 -27.67 -7.04
N ASP A 236 0.87 -27.53 -5.78
CA ASP A 236 1.37 -28.30 -4.64
C ASP A 236 2.90 -28.17 -4.40
N ILE A 237 3.47 -27.00 -4.72
CA ILE A 237 4.89 -26.72 -4.53
C ILE A 237 5.20 -26.40 -3.07
N GLY A 238 4.20 -25.89 -2.34
CA GLY A 238 4.34 -25.57 -0.93
C GLY A 238 3.05 -25.00 -0.34
N ILE A 239 3.11 -24.61 0.92
CA ILE A 239 2.04 -24.00 1.69
C ILE A 239 2.35 -22.54 1.99
N SER A 240 1.36 -21.73 2.36
CA SER A 240 1.61 -20.33 2.73
C SER A 240 0.65 -19.84 3.82
N ILE A 241 1.08 -18.76 4.50
CA ILE A 241 0.22 -17.99 5.41
C ILE A 241 -0.21 -16.74 4.67
N LEU A 242 -1.50 -16.63 4.39
CA LEU A 242 -2.09 -15.49 3.68
C LEU A 242 -3.33 -14.97 4.42
N SER A 243 -3.76 -13.78 4.08
CA SER A 243 -5.06 -13.26 4.46
C SER A 243 -6.17 -14.11 3.86
N ARG A 244 -7.21 -14.38 4.62
CA ARG A 244 -8.38 -15.11 4.13
C ARG A 244 -9.07 -14.33 3.00
N SER A 245 -9.10 -13.01 3.09
CA SER A 245 -9.72 -12.13 2.09
C SER A 245 -9.12 -12.26 0.68
N VAL A 246 -7.82 -12.56 0.55
CA VAL A 246 -7.18 -12.72 -0.77
C VAL A 246 -7.44 -14.11 -1.39
N CYS A 247 -8.05 -15.02 -0.65
CA CYS A 247 -8.32 -16.39 -1.07
C CYS A 247 -9.79 -16.62 -1.49
N LEU A 248 -10.66 -15.61 -1.36
CA LEU A 248 -12.11 -15.76 -1.53
C LEU A 248 -12.51 -16.31 -2.90
N ASP A 249 -11.89 -15.82 -3.98
CA ASP A 249 -12.18 -16.28 -5.34
C ASP A 249 -11.75 -17.73 -5.57
N GLU A 250 -10.56 -18.10 -5.11
CA GLU A 250 -10.07 -19.48 -5.20
C GLU A 250 -10.88 -20.46 -4.33
N LEU A 251 -11.32 -20.00 -3.16
CA LEU A 251 -12.21 -20.78 -2.27
C LEU A 251 -13.54 -21.02 -2.94
N LYS A 252 -14.18 -19.98 -3.48
CA LYS A 252 -15.46 -20.11 -4.19
C LYS A 252 -15.37 -21.04 -5.41
N LYS A 253 -14.23 -21.03 -6.09
CA LYS A 253 -13.94 -21.90 -7.24
C LYS A 253 -13.42 -23.29 -6.84
N GLY A 254 -13.26 -23.58 -5.55
CA GLY A 254 -12.74 -24.85 -5.05
C GLY A 254 -11.32 -25.17 -5.53
N LYS A 255 -10.44 -24.14 -5.67
CA LYS A 255 -9.08 -24.31 -6.21
C LYS A 255 -8.00 -24.49 -5.15
N ILE A 256 -8.27 -24.10 -3.92
CA ILE A 256 -7.39 -24.19 -2.76
C ILE A 256 -8.20 -24.51 -1.50
N THR A 257 -7.53 -24.97 -0.47
CA THR A 257 -8.08 -25.16 0.88
C THR A 257 -7.44 -24.16 1.83
N VAL A 258 -8.26 -23.53 2.69
CA VAL A 258 -7.77 -22.69 3.78
C VAL A 258 -8.11 -23.32 5.12
N LEU A 259 -7.18 -23.21 6.06
CA LEU A 259 -7.29 -23.84 7.38
C LEU A 259 -6.96 -22.80 8.47
N PRO A 260 -7.75 -22.72 9.54
CA PRO A 260 -7.36 -21.97 10.72
C PRO A 260 -6.18 -22.64 11.41
N ILE A 261 -5.33 -21.82 12.06
CA ILE A 261 -4.20 -22.30 12.87
C ILE A 261 -4.63 -22.23 14.32
N GLU A 262 -4.50 -23.34 15.04
CA GLU A 262 -4.89 -23.48 16.44
C GLU A 262 -4.12 -22.47 17.32
N ASN A 263 -4.85 -21.76 18.20
CA ASN A 263 -4.33 -20.76 19.13
C ASN A 263 -3.63 -19.55 18.49
N LEU A 264 -3.80 -19.33 17.17
CA LEU A 264 -3.22 -18.19 16.45
C LEU A 264 -4.34 -17.35 15.82
N SER A 265 -4.91 -16.42 16.62
CA SER A 265 -5.90 -15.45 16.14
C SER A 265 -5.19 -14.24 15.52
N MET A 266 -4.69 -14.39 14.29
CA MET A 266 -4.02 -13.32 13.55
C MET A 266 -5.06 -12.44 12.85
N ILE A 267 -5.87 -11.71 13.64
CA ILE A 267 -6.92 -10.82 13.14
C ILE A 267 -6.36 -9.40 13.02
N ARG A 268 -6.75 -8.70 11.97
CA ARG A 268 -6.43 -7.29 11.75
C ARG A 268 -7.61 -6.56 11.12
N GLU A 269 -7.67 -5.26 11.34
CA GLU A 269 -8.64 -4.40 10.68
C GLU A 269 -8.19 -4.07 9.26
N ILE A 270 -9.15 -3.88 8.37
CA ILE A 270 -8.97 -3.23 7.07
C ILE A 270 -9.65 -1.87 7.18
N ASN A 271 -8.91 -0.82 6.98
CA ASN A 271 -9.38 0.55 7.16
C ASN A 271 -9.25 1.36 5.87
N ILE A 272 -10.22 2.27 5.65
CA ILE A 272 -10.09 3.35 4.69
C ILE A 272 -9.54 4.55 5.45
N LEU A 273 -8.35 5.01 5.05
CA LEU A 273 -7.71 6.21 5.56
C LEU A 273 -7.96 7.38 4.61
N TYR A 274 -8.19 8.56 5.16
CA TYR A 274 -8.36 9.79 4.39
C TYR A 274 -7.93 11.00 5.21
N HIS A 275 -7.49 12.06 4.53
CA HIS A 275 -7.11 13.29 5.20
C HIS A 275 -8.33 13.97 5.86
N SER A 276 -8.15 14.64 6.99
CA SER A 276 -9.24 15.27 7.76
C SER A 276 -10.01 16.34 6.98
N ASP A 277 -9.41 16.92 5.93
CA ASP A 277 -10.04 17.89 5.04
C ASP A 277 -10.74 17.28 3.81
N PHE A 278 -10.77 15.94 3.70
CA PHE A 278 -11.47 15.25 2.62
C PHE A 278 -12.99 15.50 2.68
N ARG A 279 -13.55 16.11 1.64
CA ARG A 279 -14.92 16.63 1.66
C ARG A 279 -15.98 15.67 1.12
N HIS A 280 -15.57 14.60 0.45
CA HIS A 280 -16.49 13.67 -0.23
C HIS A 280 -16.81 12.44 0.62
N VAL A 281 -17.31 12.66 1.85
CA VAL A 281 -17.62 11.57 2.81
C VAL A 281 -18.73 10.65 2.28
N ASP A 282 -19.67 11.17 1.49
CA ASP A 282 -20.71 10.42 0.79
C ASP A 282 -20.15 9.32 -0.13
N ILE A 283 -18.99 9.57 -0.73
CA ILE A 283 -18.28 8.57 -1.56
C ILE A 283 -17.83 7.38 -0.71
N LEU A 284 -17.30 7.65 0.50
CA LEU A 284 -16.85 6.59 1.41
C LEU A 284 -18.00 5.66 1.78
N GLU A 285 -19.17 6.22 2.13
CA GLU A 285 -20.36 5.44 2.43
C GLU A 285 -20.80 4.57 1.25
N ASN A 286 -20.74 5.11 0.03
CA ASN A 286 -21.11 4.38 -1.17
C ASN A 286 -20.12 3.28 -1.50
N ILE A 287 -18.81 3.51 -1.35
CA ILE A 287 -17.77 2.48 -1.49
C ILE A 287 -18.00 1.37 -0.45
N MET A 288 -18.28 1.71 0.81
CA MET A 288 -18.59 0.72 1.86
C MET A 288 -19.84 -0.10 1.55
N LYS A 289 -20.89 0.53 1.02
CA LYS A 289 -22.11 -0.18 0.58
C LYS A 289 -21.81 -1.17 -0.55
N GLU A 290 -21.00 -0.78 -1.55
CA GLU A 290 -20.60 -1.68 -2.63
C GLU A 290 -19.68 -2.80 -2.12
N TYR A 291 -18.76 -2.50 -1.20
CA TYR A 291 -17.91 -3.51 -0.55
C TYR A 291 -18.74 -4.59 0.12
N ASN A 292 -19.71 -4.20 0.94
CA ASN A 292 -20.60 -5.13 1.63
C ASN A 292 -21.40 -6.04 0.67
N LYS A 293 -21.79 -5.53 -0.51
CA LYS A 293 -22.46 -6.34 -1.55
C LYS A 293 -21.51 -7.38 -2.16
N VAL A 294 -20.27 -6.96 -2.46
CA VAL A 294 -19.27 -7.85 -3.05
C VAL A 294 -18.87 -8.94 -2.06
N ILE A 295 -18.62 -8.60 -0.79
CA ILE A 295 -18.25 -9.61 0.23
C ILE A 295 -19.38 -10.62 0.47
N LYS A 296 -20.64 -10.17 0.52
CA LYS A 296 -21.79 -11.08 0.63
C LYS A 296 -21.85 -12.10 -0.52
N PHE A 297 -21.49 -11.68 -1.74
CA PHE A 297 -21.42 -12.59 -2.89
C PHE A 297 -20.35 -13.68 -2.72
N TYR A 298 -19.23 -13.37 -2.07
CA TYR A 298 -18.19 -14.37 -1.78
C TYR A 298 -18.50 -15.26 -0.57
N ALA A 299 -19.38 -14.80 0.33
CA ALA A 299 -19.78 -15.55 1.53
C ALA A 299 -20.94 -16.54 1.25
N SER A 300 -21.69 -16.33 0.17
CA SER A 300 -22.76 -17.20 -0.34
C SER A 300 -22.20 -18.28 -1.27
#